data_7110e4963bef8b920589dd37ea2a3333
#
_entry.id   7110e4963bef8b920589dd37ea2a3333
#
_cell.length_a   1.000
_cell.length_b   1.000
_cell.length_c   1.000
_cell.angle_alpha   90.00
_cell.angle_beta   90.00
_cell.angle_gamma   90.00
#
_symmetry.space_group_name_H-M   'P 1'
#
loop_
_entity.id
_entity.type
_entity.pdbx_description
1 polymer ?
#
loop_
_entity_poly.entity_id
_entity_poly.type
_entity_poly.pdbx_seq_one_letter_code
_entity_poly.pdbx_strand_id
1 'polypeptide(L)'
;LPIFSVNTYEELKGDIDRMRHGEENVLWRGQVKWYAKSSGTTNDKSKFIPVSHDGLNHIHYQGGKDVVALYLMMNPGSKMFDGKSLILGGSHSPNYNIANSLVGDLSAILIENINPLANLVRVPKKQTALLSDFDVKRDRIARECLNLNVTNLSGVPSWMLSVLVRVMEISGKKHIEEVWPNLE
;
A
#
# COMPACT_ATOMS: atom_id res chain seq x y z
N LEU A 1 29.06 16.35 -9.83
CA LEU A 1 27.67 15.91 -9.74
C LEU A 1 26.77 17.00 -10.28
N PRO A 2 25.81 16.73 -11.17
CA PRO A 2 24.86 17.73 -11.59
C PRO A 2 24.09 18.22 -10.36
N ILE A 3 24.08 19.55 -10.15
CA ILE A 3 23.30 20.15 -9.08
C ILE A 3 21.86 20.19 -9.59
N PHE A 4 21.04 19.25 -9.12
CA PHE A 4 19.59 19.31 -9.35
C PHE A 4 19.01 20.42 -8.46
N SER A 5 18.21 21.30 -9.05
CA SER A 5 17.45 22.27 -8.27
C SER A 5 16.41 21.54 -7.41
N VAL A 6 16.28 21.94 -6.16
CA VAL A 6 15.18 21.47 -5.30
C VAL A 6 13.93 22.24 -5.71
N ASN A 7 12.90 21.52 -6.14
CA ASN A 7 11.62 22.11 -6.52
C ASN A 7 10.56 21.80 -5.47
N THR A 8 9.67 22.73 -5.25
CA THR A 8 8.46 22.54 -4.44
C THR A 8 7.38 21.85 -5.28
N TYR A 9 6.38 21.27 -4.63
CA TYR A 9 5.23 20.72 -5.34
C TYR A 9 4.49 21.76 -6.19
N GLU A 10 4.37 22.99 -5.70
CA GLU A 10 3.64 24.05 -6.40
C GLU A 10 4.34 24.46 -7.71
N GLU A 11 5.66 24.38 -7.77
CA GLU A 11 6.43 24.62 -8.99
C GLU A 11 6.22 23.51 -10.03
N LEU A 12 6.04 22.26 -9.58
CA LEU A 12 5.84 21.09 -10.45
C LEU A 12 4.36 20.83 -10.80
N LYS A 13 3.44 21.49 -10.10
CA LYS A 13 2.00 21.21 -10.20
C LYS A 13 1.45 21.34 -11.62
N GLY A 14 1.88 22.38 -12.36
CA GLY A 14 1.46 22.60 -13.74
C GLY A 14 1.85 21.42 -14.65
N ASP A 15 3.08 20.94 -14.50
CA ASP A 15 3.58 19.79 -15.26
C ASP A 15 2.87 18.49 -14.85
N ILE A 16 2.61 18.29 -13.55
CA ILE A 16 1.84 17.16 -13.05
C ILE A 16 0.42 17.16 -13.61
N ASP A 17 -0.23 18.33 -13.69
CA ASP A 17 -1.56 18.45 -14.27
C ASP A 17 -1.57 18.13 -15.79
N ARG A 18 -0.55 18.57 -16.55
CA ARG A 18 -0.36 18.16 -17.95
C ARG A 18 -0.24 16.63 -18.08
N MET A 19 0.60 16.00 -17.26
CA MET A 19 0.75 14.55 -17.22
C MET A 19 -0.57 13.84 -16.89
N ARG A 20 -1.34 14.36 -15.95
CA ARG A 20 -2.67 13.81 -15.59
C ARG A 20 -3.67 13.90 -16.74
N HIS A 21 -3.56 14.90 -17.60
CA HIS A 21 -4.36 15.02 -18.82
C HIS A 21 -3.84 14.17 -19.99
N GLY A 22 -2.82 13.34 -19.75
CA GLY A 22 -2.31 12.35 -20.71
C GLY A 22 -1.12 12.84 -21.53
N GLU A 23 -0.54 14.00 -21.23
CA GLU A 23 0.68 14.46 -21.90
C GLU A 23 1.87 13.58 -21.47
N GLU A 24 2.60 13.08 -22.46
CA GLU A 24 3.74 12.20 -22.26
C GLU A 24 5.07 13.00 -22.21
N ASN A 25 6.09 12.40 -21.59
CA ASN A 25 7.46 12.92 -21.58
C ASN A 25 7.59 14.33 -20.93
N VAL A 26 6.75 14.66 -19.96
CA VAL A 26 6.80 15.93 -19.23
C VAL A 26 7.87 15.86 -18.12
N LEU A 27 7.55 15.29 -16.97
CA LEU A 27 8.51 15.07 -15.87
C LEU A 27 9.14 13.68 -15.89
N TRP A 28 8.56 12.75 -16.63
CA TRP A 28 9.05 11.38 -16.76
C TRP A 28 8.88 10.91 -18.20
N ARG A 29 9.71 9.96 -18.61
CA ARG A 29 9.64 9.38 -19.95
C ARG A 29 8.36 8.53 -20.10
N GLY A 30 7.62 8.74 -21.20
CA GLY A 30 6.37 8.06 -21.50
C GLY A 30 5.21 8.59 -20.66
N GLN A 31 4.13 7.81 -20.61
CA GLN A 31 2.93 8.14 -19.86
C GLN A 31 2.97 7.59 -18.44
N VAL A 32 2.63 8.42 -17.46
CA VAL A 32 2.40 7.97 -16.07
C VAL A 32 0.90 7.76 -15.87
N LYS A 33 0.54 6.53 -15.52
CA LYS A 33 -0.86 6.13 -15.35
C LYS A 33 -1.37 6.38 -13.92
N TRP A 34 -0.52 6.21 -12.91
CA TRP A 34 -0.93 6.26 -11.51
C TRP A 34 -0.46 7.53 -10.81
N TYR A 35 -1.34 8.06 -9.96
CA TYR A 35 -1.07 9.24 -9.13
C TYR A 35 -1.48 8.95 -7.69
N ALA A 36 -0.52 9.01 -6.78
CA ALA A 36 -0.79 8.89 -5.35
C ALA A 36 -1.38 10.20 -4.83
N LYS A 37 -2.54 10.10 -4.17
CA LYS A 37 -3.19 11.23 -3.52
C LYS A 37 -2.65 11.37 -2.10
N SER A 38 -2.05 12.52 -1.77
CA SER A 38 -1.64 12.78 -0.40
C SER A 38 -2.86 13.16 0.46
N SER A 39 -2.84 12.75 1.74
CA SER A 39 -3.73 13.30 2.76
C SER A 39 -3.33 14.76 3.00
N GLY A 40 -4.02 15.71 2.35
CA GLY A 40 -3.74 17.14 2.53
C GLY A 40 -4.05 17.57 3.96
N THR A 41 -3.01 17.84 4.75
CA THR A 41 -3.15 18.35 6.12
C THR A 41 -3.05 19.87 6.18
N THR A 42 -2.70 20.54 5.09
CA THR A 42 -2.54 22.00 5.04
C THR A 42 -3.23 22.55 3.79
N ASN A 43 -4.22 23.41 3.95
CA ASN A 43 -4.93 24.14 2.90
C ASN A 43 -5.81 23.34 1.92
N ASP A 44 -6.54 22.32 2.35
CA ASP A 44 -7.64 21.64 1.63
C ASP A 44 -7.37 21.14 0.19
N LYS A 45 -6.13 21.14 -0.28
CA LYS A 45 -5.79 20.70 -1.62
C LYS A 45 -4.93 19.45 -1.58
N SER A 46 -5.54 18.31 -1.87
CA SER A 46 -4.80 17.06 -2.08
C SER A 46 -3.75 17.24 -3.17
N LYS A 47 -2.54 16.76 -2.92
CA LYS A 47 -1.46 16.70 -3.90
C LYS A 47 -1.52 15.38 -4.65
N PHE A 48 -1.22 15.42 -5.94
CA PHE A 48 -1.17 14.24 -6.81
C PHE A 48 0.28 13.96 -7.17
N ILE A 49 0.83 12.89 -6.63
CA ILE A 49 2.23 12.52 -6.84
C ILE A 49 2.29 11.46 -7.96
N PRO A 50 2.97 11.74 -9.08
CA PRO A 50 3.11 10.75 -10.16
C PRO A 50 3.84 9.50 -9.66
N VAL A 51 3.30 8.32 -10.00
CA VAL A 51 3.89 7.03 -9.64
C VAL A 51 4.22 6.29 -10.94
N SER A 52 5.46 6.42 -11.39
CA SER A 52 5.94 5.77 -12.60
C SER A 52 6.15 4.27 -12.39
N HIS A 53 6.16 3.51 -13.48
CA HIS A 53 6.49 2.07 -13.46
C HIS A 53 7.89 1.82 -12.88
N ASP A 54 8.86 2.67 -13.23
CA ASP A 54 10.21 2.56 -12.69
C ASP A 54 10.25 2.88 -11.19
N GLY A 55 9.48 3.88 -10.74
CA GLY A 55 9.30 4.20 -9.32
C GLY A 55 8.70 3.03 -8.54
N LEU A 56 7.70 2.35 -9.10
CA LEU A 56 7.13 1.13 -8.49
C LEU A 56 8.19 0.04 -8.33
N ASN A 57 8.93 -0.28 -9.40
CA ASN A 57 9.84 -1.42 -9.42
C ASN A 57 11.15 -1.16 -8.67
N HIS A 58 11.81 -0.02 -8.94
CA HIS A 58 13.17 0.25 -8.47
C HIS A 58 13.22 1.01 -7.15
N ILE A 59 12.12 1.64 -6.72
CA ILE A 59 12.06 2.34 -5.44
C ILE A 59 11.17 1.57 -4.47
N HIS A 60 9.88 1.43 -4.75
CA HIS A 60 8.94 0.88 -3.78
C HIS A 60 9.10 -0.62 -3.56
N TYR A 61 9.06 -1.42 -4.63
CA TYR A 61 9.17 -2.88 -4.47
C TYR A 61 10.59 -3.32 -4.14
N GLN A 62 11.60 -2.64 -4.68
CA GLN A 62 12.98 -2.95 -4.31
C GLN A 62 13.24 -2.57 -2.85
N GLY A 63 12.86 -1.36 -2.42
CA GLY A 63 12.99 -0.94 -1.03
C GLY A 63 12.27 -1.89 -0.05
N GLY A 64 11.06 -2.36 -0.41
CA GLY A 64 10.35 -3.37 0.38
C GLY A 64 11.12 -4.69 0.50
N LYS A 65 11.73 -5.17 -0.58
CA LYS A 65 12.58 -6.37 -0.56
C LYS A 65 13.82 -6.17 0.30
N ASP A 66 14.46 -5.01 0.21
CA ASP A 66 15.67 -4.70 0.96
C ASP A 66 15.39 -4.66 2.47
N VAL A 67 14.27 -4.06 2.89
CA VAL A 67 13.83 -4.08 4.31
C VAL A 67 13.64 -5.51 4.80
N VAL A 68 12.94 -6.35 4.04
CA VAL A 68 12.73 -7.76 4.41
C VAL A 68 14.05 -8.52 4.46
N ALA A 69 14.93 -8.32 3.48
CA ALA A 69 16.24 -8.97 3.45
C ALA A 69 17.09 -8.59 4.67
N LEU A 70 17.14 -7.30 5.01
CA LEU A 70 17.84 -6.81 6.21
C LEU A 70 17.25 -7.40 7.49
N TYR A 71 15.91 -7.43 7.60
CA TYR A 71 15.26 -8.05 8.76
C TYR A 71 15.67 -9.51 8.94
N LEU A 72 15.64 -10.32 7.87
CA LEU A 72 16.02 -11.73 7.91
C LEU A 72 17.51 -11.92 8.22
N MET A 73 18.37 -11.04 7.71
CA MET A 73 19.81 -11.06 8.06
C MET A 73 20.05 -10.81 9.55
N MET A 74 19.26 -9.90 10.14
CA MET A 74 19.35 -9.57 11.57
C MET A 74 18.65 -10.63 12.45
N ASN A 75 17.68 -11.36 11.90
CA ASN A 75 16.86 -12.36 12.60
C ASN A 75 16.89 -13.70 11.85
N PRO A 76 18.00 -14.46 11.87
CA PRO A 76 18.14 -15.70 11.07
C PRO A 76 17.13 -16.80 11.47
N GLY A 77 16.51 -16.70 12.63
CA GLY A 77 15.49 -17.63 13.10
C GLY A 77 14.05 -17.19 12.81
N SER A 78 13.87 -16.07 12.09
CA SER A 78 12.54 -15.56 11.78
C SER A 78 11.74 -16.54 10.93
N LYS A 79 10.47 -16.70 11.28
CA LYS A 79 9.48 -17.53 10.59
C LYS A 79 8.45 -16.69 9.82
N MET A 80 8.79 -15.44 9.51
CA MET A 80 7.83 -14.52 8.86
C MET A 80 7.26 -15.08 7.55
N PHE A 81 7.99 -15.95 6.85
CA PHE A 81 7.52 -16.61 5.62
C PHE A 81 6.92 -18.00 5.82
N ASP A 82 6.84 -18.51 7.06
CA ASP A 82 6.18 -19.77 7.36
C ASP A 82 4.64 -19.65 7.32
N GLY A 83 4.13 -18.44 7.17
CA GLY A 83 2.72 -18.14 7.10
C GLY A 83 2.39 -17.03 6.11
N LYS A 84 1.35 -16.26 6.41
CA LYS A 84 0.85 -15.15 5.60
C LYS A 84 1.19 -13.80 6.22
N SER A 85 1.54 -12.86 5.36
CA SER A 85 1.67 -11.45 5.73
C SER A 85 0.31 -10.76 5.65
N LEU A 86 -0.20 -10.24 6.76
CA LEU A 86 -1.38 -9.39 6.75
C LEU A 86 -0.97 -7.96 6.34
N ILE A 87 -1.34 -7.58 5.12
CA ILE A 87 -0.97 -6.29 4.54
C ILE A 87 -2.22 -5.43 4.36
N LEU A 88 -2.29 -4.31 5.09
CA LEU A 88 -3.34 -3.31 4.96
C LEU A 88 -2.88 -2.18 4.05
N GLY A 89 -3.74 -1.83 3.10
CA GLY A 89 -3.55 -0.67 2.22
C GLY A 89 -4.78 0.22 2.20
N GLY A 90 -4.63 1.40 1.62
CA GLY A 90 -5.72 2.32 1.36
C GLY A 90 -6.64 1.85 0.25
N SER A 91 -7.28 2.77 -0.45
CA SER A 91 -8.22 2.51 -1.53
C SER A 91 -7.93 3.35 -2.77
N HIS A 92 -8.54 2.96 -3.89
CA HIS A 92 -8.58 3.81 -5.06
C HIS A 92 -9.50 5.02 -4.83
N SER A 93 -9.25 6.09 -5.54
CA SER A 93 -10.02 7.34 -5.50
C SER A 93 -10.55 7.68 -6.89
N PRO A 94 -11.50 6.89 -7.44
CA PRO A 94 -11.94 7.00 -8.85
C PRO A 94 -12.53 8.38 -9.18
N ASN A 95 -13.09 9.10 -8.21
CA ASN A 95 -13.65 10.44 -8.40
C ASN A 95 -12.60 11.49 -8.82
N TYR A 96 -11.31 11.18 -8.70
CA TYR A 96 -10.21 12.06 -9.10
C TYR A 96 -9.53 11.61 -10.40
N ASN A 97 -10.02 10.56 -11.04
CA ASN A 97 -9.49 10.10 -12.31
C ASN A 97 -9.79 11.12 -13.42
N ILE A 98 -8.79 11.38 -14.26
CA ILE A 98 -8.90 12.27 -15.42
C ILE A 98 -8.29 11.55 -16.62
N ALA A 99 -9.00 11.49 -17.74
CA ALA A 99 -8.55 10.80 -18.95
C ALA A 99 -8.06 9.38 -18.60
N ASN A 100 -6.78 9.07 -18.87
CA ASN A 100 -6.17 7.78 -18.58
C ASN A 100 -5.40 7.75 -17.23
N SER A 101 -5.46 8.81 -16.44
CA SER A 101 -4.81 8.86 -15.14
C SER A 101 -5.71 8.29 -14.04
N LEU A 102 -5.16 7.41 -13.22
CA LEU A 102 -5.83 6.76 -12.12
C LEU A 102 -5.28 7.28 -10.79
N VAL A 103 -6.15 7.48 -9.82
CA VAL A 103 -5.78 8.04 -8.52
C VAL A 103 -6.12 7.07 -7.38
N GLY A 104 -5.25 7.02 -6.40
CA GLY A 104 -5.46 6.22 -5.17
C GLY A 104 -4.45 6.56 -4.09
N ASP A 105 -4.62 5.93 -2.94
CA ASP A 105 -3.57 5.92 -1.93
C ASP A 105 -2.35 5.14 -2.46
N LEU A 106 -1.14 5.55 -2.11
CA LEU A 106 0.07 4.87 -2.59
C LEU A 106 0.05 3.36 -2.30
N SER A 107 -0.40 2.97 -1.11
CA SER A 107 -0.51 1.56 -0.74
C SER A 107 -1.52 0.78 -1.59
N ALA A 108 -2.61 1.42 -2.02
CA ALA A 108 -3.55 0.81 -2.96
C ALA A 108 -2.92 0.64 -4.35
N ILE A 109 -2.17 1.64 -4.83
CA ILE A 109 -1.45 1.56 -6.11
C ILE A 109 -0.41 0.42 -6.06
N LEU A 110 0.33 0.29 -4.95
CA LEU A 110 1.28 -0.81 -4.75
C LEU A 110 0.57 -2.19 -4.79
N ILE A 111 -0.54 -2.34 -4.07
CA ILE A 111 -1.32 -3.60 -4.07
C ILE A 111 -1.90 -3.90 -5.46
N GLU A 112 -2.34 -2.88 -6.20
CA GLU A 112 -2.89 -3.04 -7.55
C GLU A 112 -1.85 -3.58 -8.54
N ASN A 113 -0.60 -3.09 -8.44
CA ASN A 113 0.46 -3.37 -9.40
C ASN A 113 1.48 -4.43 -8.92
N ILE A 114 1.28 -5.02 -7.75
CA ILE A 114 2.20 -6.03 -7.20
C ILE A 114 2.21 -7.29 -8.07
N ASN A 115 3.38 -7.95 -8.13
CA ASN A 115 3.50 -9.23 -8.81
C ASN A 115 2.45 -10.23 -8.27
N PRO A 116 1.68 -10.90 -9.13
CA PRO A 116 0.65 -11.86 -8.72
C PRO A 116 1.14 -12.96 -7.77
N LEU A 117 2.41 -13.37 -7.86
CA LEU A 117 3.01 -14.36 -6.95
C LEU A 117 3.00 -13.90 -5.48
N ALA A 118 3.04 -12.60 -5.23
CA ALA A 118 2.93 -12.06 -3.86
C ALA A 118 1.59 -12.41 -3.20
N ASN A 119 0.53 -12.69 -3.98
CA ASN A 119 -0.75 -13.13 -3.44
C ASN A 119 -0.70 -14.53 -2.79
N LEU A 120 0.36 -15.31 -3.06
CA LEU A 120 0.58 -16.61 -2.42
C LEU A 120 0.99 -16.47 -0.94
N VAL A 121 1.60 -15.35 -0.57
CA VAL A 121 2.16 -15.14 0.78
C VAL A 121 1.45 -14.03 1.55
N ARG A 122 0.57 -13.25 0.93
CA ARG A 122 -0.14 -12.14 1.58
C ARG A 122 -1.63 -12.41 1.77
N VAL A 123 -2.21 -11.73 2.72
CA VAL A 123 -3.65 -11.57 2.96
C VAL A 123 -3.95 -10.09 3.26
N PRO A 124 -5.15 -9.58 3.05
CA PRO A 124 -6.30 -10.24 2.40
C PRO A 124 -6.11 -10.37 0.89
N LYS A 125 -7.08 -11.00 0.23
CA LYS A 125 -7.14 -11.00 -1.24
C LYS A 125 -7.19 -9.57 -1.78
N LYS A 126 -6.63 -9.35 -2.99
CA LYS A 126 -6.57 -8.02 -3.63
C LYS A 126 -7.91 -7.29 -3.65
N GLN A 127 -8.99 -7.99 -3.98
CA GLN A 127 -10.34 -7.40 -4.04
C GLN A 127 -10.78 -6.85 -2.68
N THR A 128 -10.52 -7.56 -1.60
CA THR A 128 -10.82 -7.11 -0.24
C THR A 128 -9.90 -5.99 0.20
N ALA A 129 -8.61 -6.09 -0.13
CA ALA A 129 -7.61 -5.08 0.20
C ALA A 129 -7.92 -3.69 -0.39
N LEU A 130 -8.59 -3.63 -1.54
CA LEU A 130 -8.89 -2.40 -2.28
C LEU A 130 -10.30 -1.84 -2.05
N LEU A 131 -11.10 -2.45 -1.18
CA LEU A 131 -12.42 -1.91 -0.81
C LEU A 131 -12.29 -0.49 -0.27
N SER A 132 -13.22 0.37 -0.67
CA SER A 132 -13.27 1.78 -0.24
C SER A 132 -13.97 1.96 1.11
N ASP A 133 -15.02 1.18 1.37
CA ASP A 133 -15.72 1.19 2.66
C ASP A 133 -14.87 0.48 3.71
N PHE A 134 -14.42 1.25 4.72
CA PHE A 134 -13.50 0.74 5.73
C PHE A 134 -14.15 -0.30 6.66
N ASP A 135 -15.41 -0.14 7.02
CA ASP A 135 -16.07 -1.08 7.95
C ASP A 135 -16.33 -2.42 7.28
N VAL A 136 -16.79 -2.41 6.04
CA VAL A 136 -16.93 -3.62 5.21
C VAL A 136 -15.58 -4.28 4.98
N LYS A 137 -14.56 -3.49 4.66
CA LYS A 137 -13.19 -3.95 4.45
C LYS A 137 -12.63 -4.62 5.70
N ARG A 138 -12.73 -3.96 6.87
CA ARG A 138 -12.28 -4.47 8.16
C ARG A 138 -12.90 -5.83 8.49
N ASP A 139 -14.24 -5.95 8.37
CA ASP A 139 -14.94 -7.20 8.67
C ASP A 139 -14.53 -8.33 7.72
N ARG A 140 -14.42 -8.04 6.41
CA ARG A 140 -13.96 -9.03 5.43
C ARG A 140 -12.52 -9.47 5.68
N ILE A 141 -11.61 -8.54 5.96
CA ILE A 141 -10.22 -8.85 6.29
C ILE A 141 -10.17 -9.77 7.51
N ALA A 142 -10.86 -9.42 8.59
CA ALA A 142 -10.88 -10.22 9.80
C ALA A 142 -11.37 -11.66 9.54
N ARG A 143 -12.43 -11.84 8.75
CA ARG A 143 -12.94 -13.17 8.37
C ARG A 143 -11.99 -13.95 7.46
N GLU A 144 -11.35 -13.27 6.49
CA GLU A 144 -10.39 -13.91 5.59
C GLU A 144 -9.14 -14.41 6.32
N CYS A 145 -8.72 -13.70 7.39
CA CYS A 145 -7.47 -14.00 8.11
C CYS A 145 -7.65 -14.92 9.31
N LEU A 146 -8.88 -15.07 9.82
CA LEU A 146 -9.18 -15.73 11.10
C LEU A 146 -8.53 -17.09 11.25
N ASN A 147 -8.64 -17.94 10.22
CA ASN A 147 -8.17 -19.33 10.23
C ASN A 147 -6.82 -19.52 9.49
N LEU A 148 -6.11 -18.45 9.23
CA LEU A 148 -4.81 -18.50 8.54
C LEU A 148 -3.68 -18.37 9.56
N ASN A 149 -2.54 -18.97 9.23
CA ASN A 149 -1.30 -18.74 9.97
C ASN A 149 -0.73 -17.37 9.57
N VAL A 150 -1.13 -16.31 10.28
CA VAL A 150 -0.57 -14.96 10.05
C VAL A 150 0.70 -14.83 10.89
N THR A 151 1.80 -14.50 10.24
CA THR A 151 3.13 -14.41 10.85
C THR A 151 3.67 -13.01 10.97
N ASN A 152 3.16 -12.07 10.18
CA ASN A 152 3.59 -10.67 10.27
C ASN A 152 2.50 -9.71 9.80
N LEU A 153 2.61 -8.44 10.22
CA LEU A 153 1.66 -7.38 10.00
C LEU A 153 2.34 -6.21 9.28
N SER A 154 1.67 -5.63 8.29
CA SER A 154 2.14 -4.42 7.59
C SER A 154 0.98 -3.50 7.27
N GLY A 155 1.05 -2.24 7.67
CA GLY A 155 0.02 -1.24 7.39
C GLY A 155 0.01 -0.08 8.37
N VAL A 156 -1.00 0.77 8.24
CA VAL A 156 -1.21 1.91 9.15
C VAL A 156 -1.61 1.38 10.53
N PRO A 157 -0.90 1.74 11.63
CA PRO A 157 -1.11 1.16 12.95
C PRO A 157 -2.54 1.25 13.46
N SER A 158 -3.22 2.39 13.32
CA SER A 158 -4.61 2.57 13.76
C SER A 158 -5.60 1.67 13.02
N TRP A 159 -5.41 1.48 11.72
CA TRP A 159 -6.23 0.57 10.91
C TRP A 159 -5.95 -0.88 11.26
N MET A 160 -4.67 -1.22 11.45
CA MET A 160 -4.27 -2.56 11.87
C MET A 160 -4.91 -2.91 13.21
N LEU A 161 -4.81 -2.03 14.20
CA LEU A 161 -5.43 -2.24 15.52
C LEU A 161 -6.93 -2.52 15.38
N SER A 162 -7.64 -1.76 14.55
CA SER A 162 -9.09 -1.98 14.31
C SER A 162 -9.39 -3.37 13.73
N VAL A 163 -8.53 -3.86 12.82
CA VAL A 163 -8.65 -5.22 12.27
C VAL A 163 -8.36 -6.28 13.33
N LEU A 164 -7.29 -6.10 14.14
CA LEU A 164 -6.94 -7.04 15.20
C LEU A 164 -8.06 -7.17 16.25
N VAL A 165 -8.63 -6.03 16.66
CA VAL A 165 -9.80 -6.03 17.56
C VAL A 165 -10.95 -6.83 16.94
N ARG A 166 -11.23 -6.60 15.65
CA ARG A 166 -12.30 -7.34 14.97
C ARG A 166 -12.03 -8.85 14.87
N VAL A 167 -10.79 -9.25 14.66
CA VAL A 167 -10.38 -10.66 14.67
C VAL A 167 -10.61 -11.28 16.05
N MET A 168 -10.24 -10.61 17.12
CA MET A 168 -10.48 -11.06 18.50
C MET A 168 -11.97 -11.16 18.82
N GLU A 169 -12.78 -10.18 18.42
CA GLU A 169 -14.24 -10.23 18.58
C GLU A 169 -14.86 -11.46 17.90
N ILE A 170 -14.51 -11.72 16.64
CA ILE A 170 -15.06 -12.86 15.87
C ILE A 170 -14.60 -14.19 16.43
N SER A 171 -13.32 -14.28 16.86
CA SER A 171 -12.76 -15.50 17.41
C SER A 171 -13.21 -15.80 18.84
N GLY A 172 -13.71 -14.80 19.57
CA GLY A 172 -13.99 -14.90 21.01
C GLY A 172 -12.73 -14.99 21.89
N LYS A 173 -11.54 -14.70 21.32
CA LYS A 173 -10.25 -14.73 22.02
C LYS A 173 -9.93 -13.39 22.65
N LYS A 174 -9.18 -13.40 23.76
CA LYS A 174 -8.78 -12.19 24.48
C LYS A 174 -7.45 -11.61 23.98
N HIS A 175 -6.59 -12.46 23.45
CA HIS A 175 -5.26 -12.07 22.99
C HIS A 175 -5.06 -12.54 21.55
N ILE A 176 -4.34 -11.74 20.77
CA ILE A 176 -4.13 -12.04 19.33
C ILE A 176 -3.24 -13.27 19.14
N GLU A 177 -2.33 -13.55 20.07
CA GLU A 177 -1.45 -14.71 20.07
C GLU A 177 -2.23 -16.02 20.20
N GLU A 178 -3.45 -15.98 20.78
CA GLU A 178 -4.34 -17.14 20.82
C GLU A 178 -4.97 -17.45 19.47
N VAL A 179 -5.01 -16.47 18.57
CA VAL A 179 -5.52 -16.62 17.18
C VAL A 179 -4.36 -16.95 16.25
N TRP A 180 -3.26 -16.21 16.36
CA TRP A 180 -2.07 -16.34 15.52
C TRP A 180 -0.80 -16.59 16.37
N PRO A 181 -0.58 -17.83 16.81
CA PRO A 181 0.51 -18.15 17.73
C PRO A 181 1.91 -17.99 17.14
N ASN A 182 2.02 -17.82 15.83
CA ASN A 182 3.30 -17.64 15.14
C ASN A 182 3.51 -16.18 14.67
N LEU A 183 2.74 -15.22 15.19
CA LEU A 183 2.90 -13.82 14.87
C LEU A 183 4.20 -13.28 15.50
N GLU A 184 5.07 -12.65 14.67
CA GLU A 184 6.34 -12.02 15.05
C GLU A 184 6.21 -10.50 15.19
#